data_f2fa93226759b8e085dd669989f60ba2
#
_entry.id   f2fa93226759b8e085dd669989f60ba2
#
_cell.length_a   1.000
_cell.length_b   1.000
_cell.length_c   1.000
_cell.angle_alpha   90.00
_cell.angle_beta   90.00
_cell.angle_gamma   90.00
#
_symmetry.space_group_name_H-M   'P 1'
#
loop_
_entity.id
_entity.type
_entity.pdbx_description
1 polymer ?
#
loop_
_entity_poly.entity_id
_entity_poly.type
_entity_poly.pdbx_seq_one_letter_code
_entity_poly.pdbx_strand_id
1 'polypeptide(L)'
;MTERHIILGVTGGIAVYKAADLCSRLVSAGFQVRVVMTPSAVKLISPKIFLTLSNNDVLTDLFTEHKAKPEHVHLATWGDALVVAPCTANFIGKYASGIADEPLSTTALTFRGPVLLAPAMNDNMWASPIVQENLAKVVRVLGARTVGPETGRLACGTTGKGRMAEPADILAAVQAMFA
;
A
#
# COMPACT_ATOMS: atom_id res chain seq x y z
N MET A 1 23.54 7.98 -7.39
CA MET A 1 22.66 7.04 -6.65
C MET A 1 21.83 6.33 -7.68
N THR A 2 21.71 5.00 -7.62
CA THR A 2 20.82 4.24 -8.50
C THR A 2 19.38 4.66 -8.22
N GLU A 3 18.63 4.97 -9.25
CA GLU A 3 17.20 5.31 -9.19
C GLU A 3 16.44 4.13 -8.56
N ARG A 4 15.59 4.38 -7.57
CA ARG A 4 14.83 3.36 -6.85
C ARG A 4 13.35 3.43 -7.21
N HIS A 5 12.74 2.28 -7.38
CA HIS A 5 11.39 2.11 -7.88
C HIS A 5 10.43 1.62 -6.77
N ILE A 6 9.41 2.39 -6.48
CA ILE A 6 8.41 2.07 -5.46
C ILE A 6 7.07 1.74 -6.11
N ILE A 7 6.53 0.58 -5.79
CA ILE A 7 5.12 0.26 -6.04
C ILE A 7 4.33 0.77 -4.84
N LEU A 8 3.49 1.77 -5.03
CA LEU A 8 2.60 2.29 -3.99
C LEU A 8 1.22 1.65 -4.14
N GLY A 9 0.89 0.73 -3.24
CA GLY A 9 -0.42 0.12 -3.14
C GLY A 9 -1.36 0.97 -2.30
N VAL A 10 -2.53 1.33 -2.86
CA VAL A 10 -3.53 2.17 -2.19
C VAL A 10 -4.80 1.39 -1.99
N THR A 11 -5.21 1.18 -0.73
CA THR A 11 -6.44 0.47 -0.38
C THR A 11 -7.57 1.41 0.05
N GLY A 12 -8.81 0.91 0.05
CA GLY A 12 -10.01 1.68 0.32
C GLY A 12 -10.26 1.95 1.81
N GLY A 13 -9.46 2.80 2.41
CA GLY A 13 -9.65 3.34 3.76
C GLY A 13 -9.72 4.86 3.76
N ILE A 14 -10.35 5.47 4.77
CA ILE A 14 -10.51 6.93 4.82
C ILE A 14 -9.17 7.68 4.83
N ALA A 15 -8.10 7.04 5.28
CA ALA A 15 -6.73 7.60 5.25
C ALA A 15 -6.13 7.68 3.83
N VAL A 16 -6.88 7.35 2.78
CA VAL A 16 -6.45 7.42 1.38
C VAL A 16 -5.93 8.80 0.95
N TYR A 17 -6.43 9.89 1.56
CA TYR A 17 -5.92 11.25 1.30
C TYR A 17 -4.44 11.40 1.67
N LYS A 18 -3.96 10.68 2.71
CA LYS A 18 -2.54 10.66 3.09
C LYS A 18 -1.68 9.91 2.06
N ALA A 19 -2.26 8.99 1.30
CA ALA A 19 -1.54 8.30 0.24
C ALA A 19 -1.11 9.25 -0.89
N ALA A 20 -1.91 10.28 -1.17
CA ALA A 20 -1.54 11.31 -2.14
C ALA A 20 -0.35 12.15 -1.65
N ASP A 21 -0.35 12.57 -0.38
CA ASP A 21 0.80 13.25 0.23
C ASP A 21 2.05 12.34 0.25
N LEU A 22 1.89 11.07 0.61
CA LEU A 22 3.00 10.10 0.57
C LEU A 22 3.57 9.93 -0.84
N CYS A 23 2.71 9.81 -1.87
CA CYS A 23 3.13 9.72 -3.26
C CYS A 23 3.99 10.94 -3.66
N SER A 24 3.52 12.15 -3.35
CA SER A 24 4.25 13.38 -3.62
C SER A 24 5.61 13.43 -2.91
N ARG A 25 5.66 13.02 -1.64
CA ARG A 25 6.89 12.96 -0.84
C ARG A 25 7.90 11.95 -1.37
N LEU A 26 7.44 10.76 -1.78
CA LEU A 26 8.30 9.73 -2.38
C LEU A 26 8.95 10.26 -3.67
N VAL A 27 8.15 10.86 -4.55
CA VAL A 27 8.67 11.47 -5.80
C VAL A 27 9.66 12.59 -5.49
N SER A 28 9.33 13.50 -4.54
CA SER A 28 10.22 14.59 -4.13
C SER A 28 11.53 14.09 -3.50
N ALA A 29 11.52 12.89 -2.91
CA ALA A 29 12.71 12.24 -2.37
C ALA A 29 13.55 11.50 -3.44
N GLY A 30 13.16 11.55 -4.71
CA GLY A 30 13.90 10.98 -5.85
C GLY A 30 13.53 9.53 -6.19
N PHE A 31 12.44 9.00 -5.63
CA PHE A 31 11.93 7.69 -6.01
C PHE A 31 11.08 7.76 -7.28
N GLN A 32 11.19 6.76 -8.14
CA GLN A 32 10.18 6.50 -9.17
C GLN A 32 9.01 5.77 -8.53
N VAL A 33 7.79 6.29 -8.70
CA VAL A 33 6.60 5.74 -8.05
C VAL A 33 5.59 5.30 -9.10
N ARG A 34 5.13 4.06 -9.02
CA ARG A 34 3.96 3.56 -9.75
C ARG A 34 2.88 3.12 -8.76
N VAL A 35 1.65 3.51 -9.04
CA VAL A 35 0.56 3.33 -8.09
C VAL A 35 -0.37 2.21 -8.55
N VAL A 36 -0.76 1.36 -7.61
CA VAL A 36 -1.77 0.30 -7.80
C VAL A 36 -2.89 0.53 -6.81
N MET A 37 -4.11 0.65 -7.30
CA MET A 37 -5.27 0.94 -6.45
C MET A 37 -6.24 -0.23 -6.42
N THR A 38 -6.77 -0.52 -5.23
CA THR A 38 -7.91 -1.44 -5.12
C THR A 38 -9.19 -0.80 -5.67
N PRO A 39 -10.20 -1.57 -6.12
CA PRO A 39 -11.50 -1.04 -6.54
C PRO A 39 -12.18 -0.16 -5.48
N SER A 40 -11.96 -0.47 -4.18
CA SER A 40 -12.48 0.34 -3.08
C SER A 40 -11.75 1.68 -2.93
N ALA A 41 -10.45 1.75 -3.23
CA ALA A 41 -9.69 3.00 -3.21
C ALA A 41 -10.16 3.95 -4.32
N VAL A 42 -10.40 3.42 -5.53
CA VAL A 42 -10.90 4.20 -6.68
C VAL A 42 -12.24 4.88 -6.39
N LYS A 43 -13.08 4.30 -5.51
CA LYS A 43 -14.34 4.92 -5.08
C LYS A 43 -14.16 6.11 -4.13
N LEU A 44 -13.00 6.23 -3.48
CA LEU A 44 -12.73 7.27 -2.48
C LEU A 44 -11.88 8.41 -3.04
N ILE A 45 -10.97 8.10 -3.96
CA ILE A 45 -10.05 9.09 -4.54
C ILE A 45 -9.80 8.79 -6.02
N SER A 46 -9.76 9.84 -6.85
CA SER A 46 -9.53 9.69 -8.28
C SER A 46 -8.11 9.17 -8.58
N PRO A 47 -7.96 8.16 -9.45
CA PRO A 47 -6.65 7.73 -9.95
C PRO A 47 -5.85 8.84 -10.64
N LYS A 48 -6.53 9.85 -11.19
CA LYS A 48 -5.87 11.02 -11.83
C LYS A 48 -4.97 11.80 -10.89
N ILE A 49 -5.26 11.81 -9.59
CA ILE A 49 -4.41 12.45 -8.58
C ILE A 49 -3.04 11.78 -8.57
N PHE A 50 -3.03 10.46 -8.49
CA PHE A 50 -1.79 9.69 -8.45
C PHE A 50 -1.04 9.70 -9.78
N LEU A 51 -1.76 9.64 -10.90
CA LEU A 51 -1.18 9.80 -12.24
C LEU A 51 -0.40 11.12 -12.36
N THR A 52 -0.99 12.22 -11.86
CA THR A 52 -0.34 13.54 -11.88
C THR A 52 0.84 13.62 -10.92
N LEU A 53 0.70 13.09 -9.69
CA LEU A 53 1.73 13.18 -8.66
C LEU A 53 2.93 12.28 -8.94
N SER A 54 2.71 11.09 -9.50
CA SER A 54 3.78 10.15 -9.82
C SER A 54 4.37 10.34 -11.22
N ASN A 55 3.67 11.05 -12.09
CA ASN A 55 3.95 11.12 -13.54
C ASN A 55 4.05 9.74 -14.19
N ASN A 56 3.31 8.77 -13.69
CA ASN A 56 3.26 7.38 -14.14
C ASN A 56 1.83 6.86 -14.17
N ASP A 57 1.56 5.86 -15.03
CA ASP A 57 0.27 5.19 -15.08
C ASP A 57 -0.11 4.54 -13.75
N VAL A 58 -1.43 4.54 -13.48
CA VAL A 58 -2.02 3.97 -12.27
C VAL A 58 -2.77 2.69 -12.63
N LEU A 59 -2.38 1.57 -12.06
CA LEU A 59 -3.08 0.30 -12.27
C LEU A 59 -4.32 0.23 -11.38
N THR A 60 -5.50 0.17 -12.00
CA THR A 60 -6.81 0.07 -11.33
C THR A 60 -7.63 -1.14 -11.73
N ASP A 61 -7.26 -1.81 -12.83
CA ASP A 61 -7.95 -2.98 -13.36
C ASP A 61 -6.93 -3.91 -14.04
N LEU A 62 -7.11 -5.22 -13.87
CA LEU A 62 -6.24 -6.24 -14.45
C LEU A 62 -6.52 -6.52 -15.93
N PHE A 63 -7.68 -6.09 -16.45
CA PHE A 63 -8.22 -6.53 -17.73
C PHE A 63 -8.31 -5.41 -18.78
N THR A 64 -7.98 -4.17 -18.42
CA THR A 64 -8.11 -3.00 -19.32
C THR A 64 -7.02 -2.88 -20.37
N GLU A 65 -5.91 -3.58 -20.24
CA GLU A 65 -4.79 -3.47 -21.16
C GLU A 65 -4.53 -4.78 -21.91
N HIS A 66 -4.51 -4.69 -23.25
CA HIS A 66 -4.12 -5.79 -24.14
C HIS A 66 -2.58 -5.78 -24.34
N LYS A 67 -1.81 -5.91 -23.27
CA LYS A 67 -0.34 -6.04 -23.34
C LYS A 67 0.07 -7.50 -23.41
N ALA A 68 1.18 -7.78 -24.12
CA ALA A 68 1.75 -9.13 -24.21
C ALA A 68 2.20 -9.69 -22.84
N LYS A 69 2.53 -8.82 -21.89
CA LYS A 69 2.80 -9.18 -20.48
C LYS A 69 1.79 -8.49 -19.57
N PRO A 70 1.15 -9.23 -18.66
CA PRO A 70 0.23 -8.65 -17.68
C PRO A 70 0.92 -7.56 -16.84
N GLU A 71 0.24 -6.45 -16.62
CA GLU A 71 0.81 -5.27 -15.96
C GLU A 71 1.29 -5.55 -14.53
N HIS A 72 0.58 -6.39 -13.78
CA HIS A 72 1.01 -6.79 -12.43
C HIS A 72 2.35 -7.53 -12.42
N VAL A 73 2.66 -8.30 -13.47
CA VAL A 73 3.96 -8.99 -13.63
C VAL A 73 5.05 -7.96 -13.96
N HIS A 74 4.74 -7.01 -14.85
CA HIS A 74 5.66 -5.94 -15.19
C HIS A 74 5.99 -5.08 -13.96
N LEU A 75 4.99 -4.67 -13.18
CA LEU A 75 5.17 -3.92 -11.94
C LEU A 75 5.99 -4.69 -10.91
N ALA A 76 5.68 -5.97 -10.70
CA ALA A 76 6.40 -6.81 -9.76
C ALA A 76 7.88 -7.01 -10.12
N THR A 77 8.21 -6.91 -11.41
CA THR A 77 9.61 -6.99 -11.89
C THR A 77 10.30 -5.62 -11.83
N TRP A 78 9.55 -4.54 -12.04
CA TRP A 78 10.06 -3.16 -12.06
C TRP A 78 10.35 -2.62 -10.66
N GLY A 79 9.54 -2.96 -9.66
CA GLY A 79 9.63 -2.37 -8.32
C GLY A 79 10.79 -2.91 -7.48
N ASP A 80 11.46 -2.06 -6.76
CA ASP A 80 12.47 -2.39 -5.74
C ASP A 80 11.81 -2.63 -4.36
N ALA A 81 10.67 -1.98 -4.09
CA ALA A 81 9.87 -2.19 -2.89
C ALA A 81 8.37 -2.00 -3.16
N LEU A 82 7.54 -2.71 -2.39
CA LEU A 82 6.09 -2.53 -2.33
C LEU A 82 5.72 -1.85 -1.01
N VAL A 83 5.04 -0.70 -1.09
CA VAL A 83 4.52 0.05 0.05
C VAL A 83 3.01 0.08 -0.04
N VAL A 84 2.30 -0.46 0.95
CA VAL A 84 0.83 -0.43 0.99
C VAL A 84 0.36 0.58 2.03
N ALA A 85 -0.14 1.72 1.55
CA ALA A 85 -0.59 2.83 2.39
C ALA A 85 -1.80 3.57 1.76
N PRO A 86 -2.95 3.61 2.44
CA PRO A 86 -3.28 2.87 3.65
C PRO A 86 -3.34 1.35 3.41
N CYS A 87 -3.09 0.56 4.46
CA CYS A 87 -3.22 -0.89 4.43
C CYS A 87 -4.42 -1.31 5.30
N THR A 88 -5.55 -1.65 4.66
CA THR A 88 -6.78 -2.05 5.35
C THR A 88 -6.74 -3.50 5.83
N ALA A 89 -7.58 -3.85 6.80
CA ALA A 89 -7.78 -5.23 7.25
C ALA A 89 -8.17 -6.17 6.10
N ASN A 90 -8.96 -5.69 5.13
CA ASN A 90 -9.32 -6.45 3.92
C ASN A 90 -8.09 -6.87 3.13
N PHE A 91 -7.16 -5.94 2.88
CA PHE A 91 -5.94 -6.26 2.15
C PHE A 91 -5.05 -7.23 2.94
N ILE A 92 -4.88 -7.00 4.26
CA ILE A 92 -4.10 -7.90 5.13
C ILE A 92 -4.67 -9.32 5.08
N GLY A 93 -6.00 -9.46 5.18
CA GLY A 93 -6.68 -10.76 5.11
C GLY A 93 -6.48 -11.47 3.77
N LYS A 94 -6.64 -10.77 2.65
CA LYS A 94 -6.40 -11.30 1.30
C LYS A 94 -4.94 -11.73 1.13
N TYR A 95 -4.01 -10.89 1.50
CA TYR A 95 -2.59 -11.15 1.35
C TYR A 95 -2.14 -12.35 2.22
N ALA A 96 -2.63 -12.44 3.46
CA ALA A 96 -2.38 -13.58 4.33
C ALA A 96 -2.98 -14.90 3.81
N SER A 97 -4.06 -14.83 3.03
CA SER A 97 -4.77 -16.00 2.49
C SER A 97 -4.39 -16.33 1.05
N GLY A 98 -3.51 -15.55 0.41
CA GLY A 98 -3.11 -15.78 -0.99
C GLY A 98 -4.22 -15.46 -2.01
N ILE A 99 -5.13 -14.54 -1.70
CA ILE A 99 -6.22 -14.14 -2.58
C ILE A 99 -5.74 -13.05 -3.53
N ALA A 100 -5.82 -13.32 -4.85
CA ALA A 100 -5.38 -12.45 -5.94
C ALA A 100 -6.57 -12.12 -6.87
N ASP A 101 -7.56 -11.42 -6.35
CA ASP A 101 -8.84 -11.14 -7.05
C ASP A 101 -8.94 -9.70 -7.58
N GLU A 102 -7.89 -8.87 -7.36
CA GLU A 102 -7.86 -7.47 -7.79
C GLU A 102 -6.40 -7.00 -8.00
N PRO A 103 -6.16 -5.82 -8.63
CA PRO A 103 -4.83 -5.40 -9.05
C PRO A 103 -3.76 -5.43 -7.96
N LEU A 104 -4.05 -4.91 -6.76
CA LEU A 104 -3.05 -4.78 -5.71
C LEU A 104 -2.71 -6.14 -5.08
N SER A 105 -3.70 -6.97 -4.77
CA SER A 105 -3.47 -8.30 -4.20
C SER A 105 -2.72 -9.21 -5.18
N THR A 106 -3.04 -9.12 -6.48
CA THR A 106 -2.33 -9.85 -7.53
C THR A 106 -0.89 -9.38 -7.66
N THR A 107 -0.66 -8.07 -7.68
CA THR A 107 0.69 -7.50 -7.73
C THR A 107 1.50 -7.89 -6.50
N ALA A 108 0.91 -7.80 -5.30
CA ALA A 108 1.59 -8.13 -4.04
C ALA A 108 2.00 -9.59 -3.95
N LEU A 109 1.18 -10.53 -4.44
CA LEU A 109 1.52 -11.95 -4.47
C LEU A 109 2.56 -12.30 -5.54
N THR A 110 2.65 -11.51 -6.60
CA THR A 110 3.66 -11.67 -7.65
C THR A 110 5.01 -11.07 -7.24
N PHE A 111 4.99 -10.01 -6.42
CA PHE A 111 6.18 -9.27 -5.99
C PHE A 111 7.06 -10.10 -5.03
N ARG A 112 8.40 -10.03 -5.20
CA ARG A 112 9.37 -10.79 -4.41
C ARG A 112 10.32 -9.93 -3.58
N GLY A 113 10.26 -8.61 -3.74
CA GLY A 113 11.07 -7.67 -2.97
C GLY A 113 10.51 -7.38 -1.59
N PRO A 114 11.13 -6.43 -0.88
CA PRO A 114 10.71 -6.02 0.45
C PRO A 114 9.35 -5.31 0.42
N VAL A 115 8.51 -5.61 1.43
CA VAL A 115 7.15 -5.08 1.56
C VAL A 115 7.03 -4.28 2.86
N LEU A 116 6.47 -3.07 2.77
CA LEU A 116 6.13 -2.21 3.90
C LEU A 116 4.61 -1.99 3.94
N LEU A 117 3.99 -2.26 5.07
CA LEU A 117 2.57 -2.06 5.30
C LEU A 117 2.35 -0.91 6.29
N ALA A 118 1.46 0.03 5.94
CA ALA A 118 1.01 1.10 6.83
C ALA A 118 -0.46 0.85 7.23
N PRO A 119 -0.74 0.06 8.29
CA PRO A 119 -2.08 -0.31 8.67
C PRO A 119 -2.95 0.91 9.00
N ALA A 120 -4.22 0.87 8.54
CA ALA A 120 -5.21 1.92 8.81
C ALA A 120 -6.60 1.31 8.86
N MET A 121 -7.24 1.37 10.02
CA MET A 121 -8.57 0.82 10.26
C MET A 121 -9.17 1.34 11.57
N ASN A 122 -10.43 1.04 11.81
CA ASN A 122 -11.06 1.27 13.12
C ASN A 122 -10.32 0.49 14.22
N ASP A 123 -10.32 1.00 15.44
CA ASP A 123 -9.63 0.44 16.61
C ASP A 123 -10.13 -0.97 16.98
N ASN A 124 -11.43 -1.22 16.91
CA ASN A 124 -11.98 -2.56 17.12
C ASN A 124 -11.54 -3.54 16.04
N MET A 125 -11.43 -3.09 14.79
CA MET A 125 -10.87 -3.91 13.71
C MET A 125 -9.40 -4.22 13.97
N TRP A 126 -8.62 -3.21 14.42
CA TRP A 126 -7.22 -3.42 14.77
C TRP A 126 -7.04 -4.38 15.94
N ALA A 127 -7.90 -4.28 16.97
CA ALA A 127 -7.88 -5.18 18.14
C ALA A 127 -8.41 -6.58 17.84
N SER A 128 -9.02 -6.80 16.67
CA SER A 128 -9.58 -8.11 16.31
C SER A 128 -8.49 -9.18 16.23
N PRO A 129 -8.63 -10.32 16.96
CA PRO A 129 -7.65 -11.39 16.93
C PRO A 129 -7.35 -11.90 15.53
N ILE A 130 -8.36 -11.99 14.65
CA ILE A 130 -8.18 -12.45 13.27
C ILE A 130 -7.33 -11.49 12.44
N VAL A 131 -7.45 -10.19 12.66
CA VAL A 131 -6.63 -9.19 11.98
C VAL A 131 -5.18 -9.26 12.46
N GLN A 132 -4.97 -9.41 13.78
CA GLN A 132 -3.64 -9.55 14.36
C GLN A 132 -2.96 -10.85 13.91
N GLU A 133 -3.69 -11.97 13.84
CA GLU A 133 -3.18 -13.24 13.34
C GLU A 133 -2.78 -13.14 11.86
N ASN A 134 -3.64 -12.56 11.02
CA ASN A 134 -3.34 -12.34 9.61
C ASN A 134 -2.10 -11.46 9.42
N LEU A 135 -1.99 -10.37 10.18
CA LEU A 135 -0.81 -9.49 10.12
C LEU A 135 0.46 -10.23 10.55
N ALA A 136 0.40 -10.96 11.68
CA ALA A 136 1.52 -11.77 12.16
C ALA A 136 1.94 -12.82 11.13
N LYS A 137 0.98 -13.44 10.43
CA LYS A 137 1.26 -14.39 9.34
C LYS A 137 1.98 -13.71 8.17
N VAL A 138 1.51 -12.55 7.72
CA VAL A 138 2.14 -11.78 6.63
C VAL A 138 3.58 -11.38 7.00
N VAL A 139 3.79 -10.89 8.21
CA VAL A 139 5.13 -10.53 8.71
C VAL A 139 6.05 -11.76 8.77
N ARG A 140 5.59 -12.85 9.36
CA ARG A 140 6.40 -14.07 9.58
C ARG A 140 6.69 -14.82 8.27
N VAL A 141 5.70 -14.96 7.39
CA VAL A 141 5.81 -15.80 6.18
C VAL A 141 6.39 -15.05 4.99
N LEU A 142 6.02 -13.78 4.85
CA LEU A 142 6.39 -12.97 3.69
C LEU A 142 7.47 -11.92 4.01
N GLY A 143 7.90 -11.82 5.27
CA GLY A 143 8.91 -10.87 5.70
C GLY A 143 8.46 -9.40 5.63
N ALA A 144 7.15 -9.14 5.58
CA ALA A 144 6.64 -7.78 5.49
C ALA A 144 6.98 -6.98 6.77
N ARG A 145 7.36 -5.72 6.59
CA ARG A 145 7.56 -4.76 7.68
C ARG A 145 6.29 -3.94 7.88
N THR A 146 6.10 -3.39 9.07
CA THR A 146 4.97 -2.51 9.37
C THR A 146 5.44 -1.18 9.93
N VAL A 147 4.71 -0.10 9.61
CA VAL A 147 4.86 1.23 10.20
C VAL A 147 3.50 1.69 10.72
N GLY A 148 3.41 2.00 12.01
CA GLY A 148 2.12 2.21 12.69
C GLY A 148 1.36 0.87 12.95
N PRO A 149 0.02 0.93 13.16
CA PRO A 149 -0.78 2.14 13.22
C PRO A 149 -0.53 2.95 14.50
N GLU A 150 -0.83 4.24 14.44
CA GLU A 150 -0.72 5.15 15.56
C GLU A 150 -2.00 5.17 16.41
N THR A 151 -1.85 5.66 17.64
CA THR A 151 -2.98 6.04 18.50
C THR A 151 -3.36 7.48 18.21
N GLY A 152 -4.65 7.74 18.07
CA GLY A 152 -5.15 9.09 17.83
C GLY A 152 -6.65 9.11 17.54
N ARG A 153 -7.15 10.30 17.16
CA ARG A 153 -8.55 10.44 16.74
C ARG A 153 -8.79 9.72 15.43
N LEU A 154 -9.77 8.85 15.41
CA LEU A 154 -10.20 8.08 14.25
C LEU A 154 -11.35 8.78 13.52
N ALA A 155 -11.62 8.40 12.27
CA ALA A 155 -12.69 8.98 11.46
C ALA A 155 -14.09 8.78 12.05
N CYS A 156 -14.28 7.73 12.85
CA CYS A 156 -15.53 7.47 13.60
C CYS A 156 -15.73 8.39 14.83
N GLY A 157 -14.76 9.25 15.13
CA GLY A 157 -14.82 10.19 16.26
C GLY A 157 -14.25 9.66 17.58
N THR A 158 -13.92 8.36 17.65
CA THR A 158 -13.25 7.76 18.82
C THR A 158 -11.75 8.05 18.83
N THR A 159 -11.11 7.89 19.98
CA THR A 159 -9.65 7.88 20.10
C THR A 159 -9.20 6.45 20.38
N GLY A 160 -8.33 5.91 19.52
CA GLY A 160 -7.88 4.53 19.60
C GLY A 160 -6.68 4.26 18.70
N LYS A 161 -6.17 3.04 18.74
CA LYS A 161 -5.09 2.58 17.88
C LYS A 161 -5.66 2.07 16.55
N GLY A 162 -5.29 2.68 15.44
CA GLY A 162 -5.80 2.31 14.10
C GLY A 162 -5.57 3.40 13.06
N ARG A 163 -5.01 4.55 13.47
CA ARG A 163 -4.67 5.65 12.58
C ARG A 163 -3.43 5.30 11.76
N MET A 164 -3.48 5.51 10.46
CA MET A 164 -2.30 5.36 9.59
C MET A 164 -1.16 6.26 10.09
N ALA A 165 0.05 5.74 10.13
CA ALA A 165 1.26 6.52 10.37
C ALA A 165 1.34 7.74 9.44
N GLU A 166 2.04 8.78 9.87
CA GLU A 166 2.17 9.98 9.05
C GLU A 166 3.02 9.70 7.79
N PRO A 167 2.71 10.35 6.65
CA PRO A 167 3.45 10.15 5.41
C PRO A 167 4.96 10.35 5.55
N ALA A 168 5.40 11.24 6.44
CA ALA A 168 6.82 11.45 6.72
C ALA A 168 7.48 10.23 7.37
N ASP A 169 6.79 9.57 8.30
CA ASP A 169 7.31 8.38 8.98
C ASP A 169 7.35 7.18 8.04
N ILE A 170 6.34 7.07 7.15
CA ILE A 170 6.34 6.04 6.10
C ILE A 170 7.49 6.26 5.12
N LEU A 171 7.74 7.51 4.70
CA LEU A 171 8.88 7.85 3.85
C LEU A 171 10.21 7.47 4.52
N ALA A 172 10.39 7.82 5.80
CA ALA A 172 11.59 7.47 6.54
C ALA A 172 11.80 5.95 6.62
N ALA A 173 10.71 5.18 6.85
CA ALA A 173 10.76 3.73 6.83
C ALA A 173 11.14 3.17 5.45
N VAL A 174 10.64 3.76 4.36
CA VAL A 174 11.03 3.39 2.98
C VAL A 174 12.51 3.66 2.74
N GLN A 175 13.01 4.83 3.12
CA GLN A 175 14.43 5.18 2.97
C GLN A 175 15.34 4.20 3.73
N ALA A 176 14.94 3.79 4.93
CA ALA A 176 15.66 2.80 5.73
C ALA A 176 15.66 1.38 5.13
N MET A 177 14.83 1.09 4.13
CA MET A 177 14.86 -0.19 3.41
C MET A 177 16.03 -0.28 2.43
N PHE A 178 16.62 0.87 2.05
CA PHE A 178 17.68 0.99 1.05
C PHE A 178 19.01 1.52 1.60
N ALA A 179 19.08 1.76 2.92
CA ALA A 179 20.27 2.22 3.63
C ALA A 179 21.32 1.14 3.84
#